data_cfffbf62c0a051af501d4d4127c39b94
#
_entry.id   cfffbf62c0a051af501d4d4127c39b94
#
_cell.length_a   1.000
_cell.length_b   1.000
_cell.length_c   1.000
_cell.angle_alpha   90.00
_cell.angle_beta   90.00
_cell.angle_gamma   90.00
#
_symmetry.space_group_name_H-M   'P 1'
#
loop_
_entity.id
_entity.type
_entity.pdbx_description
1 polymer ?
#
loop_
_entity_poly.entity_id
_entity_poly.type
_entity_poly.pdbx_seq_one_letter_code
_entity_poly.pdbx_strand_id
1 'polypeptide(L)'
;FANADEAWQRAAGVGEFAPATQDWAAIEAAAREEGTVTIYSVSSRIAKLVDSFQERYGIEIVGYDIASDLQLEKLRREHNAGVHTVDVLFNSESSILLNEALPAKLVWNFIPESVSDELTESEKSPLLIQRHSSRIVYYNTMLNPNGAPINSLWDMTREEWSGRTLLPSPLEDSLSANFIQTILANPEDMAAAYQREFGEPLSYSEAVIEAVENIATIDKPNASIEWLYRFLQNEPVFQGSTTKIFKNVGDIAQENPPIGITTFSKLRKNKKGVYAAGPIYDLDPIFGVTYPTALMIADMAPNPNAAKLLIRYMMEEGFSPWNEPGDYSARESVEAEQVKEFDLPSFEDLKLWPV
;
A
#
# COMPACT_ATOMS: atom_id res chain seq x y z
N PHE A 1 16.69 30.28 9.40
CA PHE A 1 16.19 28.94 9.06
C PHE A 1 16.14 28.75 7.54
N ALA A 2 15.50 29.60 6.74
CA ALA A 2 15.41 29.47 5.29
C ALA A 2 16.76 29.31 4.57
N ASN A 3 17.81 29.99 5.04
CA ASN A 3 19.14 29.88 4.43
C ASN A 3 19.87 28.55 4.72
N ALA A 4 19.58 27.90 5.84
CA ALA A 4 20.16 26.61 6.18
C ALA A 4 19.52 25.48 5.36
N ASP A 5 18.19 25.52 5.19
CA ASP A 5 17.44 24.55 4.40
C ASP A 5 17.85 24.60 2.92
N GLU A 6 17.96 25.79 2.31
CA GLU A 6 18.44 25.94 0.95
C GLU A 6 19.89 25.46 0.77
N ALA A 7 20.77 25.76 1.73
CA ALA A 7 22.15 25.29 1.68
C ALA A 7 22.25 23.77 1.74
N TRP A 8 21.42 23.13 2.57
CA TRP A 8 21.34 21.67 2.62
C TRP A 8 20.77 21.09 1.31
N GLN A 9 19.67 21.65 0.80
CA GLN A 9 19.05 21.20 -0.47
C GLN A 9 20.07 21.23 -1.61
N ARG A 10 20.85 22.29 -1.69
CA ARG A 10 21.92 22.46 -2.68
C ARG A 10 23.03 21.42 -2.50
N ALA A 11 23.49 21.22 -1.27
CA ALA A 11 24.53 20.25 -0.95
C ALA A 11 24.05 18.80 -1.18
N ALA A 12 22.81 18.51 -0.80
CA ALA A 12 22.17 17.23 -1.03
C ALA A 12 21.78 16.98 -2.50
N GLY A 13 21.68 18.03 -3.33
CA GLY A 13 21.25 17.93 -4.72
C GLY A 13 19.82 17.39 -4.85
N VAL A 14 18.88 18.00 -4.14
CA VAL A 14 17.45 17.65 -4.16
C VAL A 14 16.59 18.82 -4.63
N GLY A 15 15.35 18.54 -5.02
CA GLY A 15 14.43 19.54 -5.51
C GLY A 15 14.98 20.28 -6.75
N GLU A 16 14.93 21.60 -6.74
CA GLU A 16 15.46 22.44 -7.84
C GLU A 16 16.98 22.36 -8.02
N PHE A 17 17.70 21.87 -7.02
CA PHE A 17 19.14 21.68 -7.05
C PHE A 17 19.56 20.26 -7.47
N ALA A 18 18.62 19.42 -7.87
CA ALA A 18 18.93 18.10 -8.39
C ALA A 18 19.77 18.22 -9.68
N PRO A 19 20.92 17.52 -9.78
CA PRO A 19 21.75 17.58 -10.97
C PRO A 19 21.04 16.94 -12.17
N ALA A 20 21.35 17.42 -13.37
CA ALA A 20 20.79 16.85 -14.61
C ALA A 20 21.22 15.41 -14.86
N THR A 21 22.38 15.00 -14.35
CA THR A 21 22.90 13.63 -14.39
C THR A 21 23.46 13.26 -13.01
N GLN A 22 23.36 11.98 -12.67
CA GLN A 22 23.79 11.47 -11.36
C GLN A 22 25.21 10.89 -11.47
N ASP A 23 26.15 11.46 -10.71
CA ASP A 23 27.49 10.91 -10.57
C ASP A 23 27.50 9.85 -9.45
N TRP A 24 27.21 8.61 -9.82
CA TRP A 24 27.14 7.51 -8.86
C TRP A 24 28.45 7.16 -8.20
N ALA A 25 29.59 7.41 -8.88
CA ALA A 25 30.89 7.20 -8.25
C ALA A 25 31.12 8.20 -7.11
N ALA A 26 30.75 9.47 -7.31
CA ALA A 26 30.82 10.50 -6.28
C ALA A 26 29.78 10.27 -5.17
N ILE A 27 28.56 9.91 -5.51
CA ILE A 27 27.50 9.61 -4.52
C ILE A 27 27.92 8.43 -3.65
N GLU A 28 28.41 7.34 -4.22
CA GLU A 28 28.84 6.17 -3.46
C GLU A 28 30.04 6.47 -2.56
N ALA A 29 31.01 7.22 -3.05
CA ALA A 29 32.15 7.64 -2.24
C ALA A 29 31.73 8.49 -1.03
N ALA A 30 30.87 9.48 -1.25
CA ALA A 30 30.33 10.32 -0.17
C ALA A 30 29.45 9.50 0.81
N ALA A 31 28.63 8.59 0.31
CA ALA A 31 27.82 7.70 1.15
C ALA A 31 28.69 6.81 2.07
N ARG A 32 29.82 6.32 1.57
CA ARG A 32 30.79 5.55 2.38
C ARG A 32 31.42 6.40 3.48
N GLU A 33 31.68 7.68 3.22
CA GLU A 33 32.18 8.63 4.25
C GLU A 33 31.09 8.94 5.30
N GLU A 34 29.81 9.02 4.90
CA GLU A 34 28.69 9.15 5.81
C GLU A 34 28.55 7.91 6.72
N GLY A 35 28.80 6.72 6.21
CA GLY A 35 28.98 5.46 6.94
C GLY A 35 27.73 4.83 7.54
N THR A 36 26.60 5.54 7.53
CA THR A 36 25.32 5.08 8.08
C THR A 36 24.14 5.69 7.32
N VAL A 37 22.99 5.01 7.33
CA VAL A 37 21.72 5.53 6.82
C VAL A 37 20.58 5.09 7.73
N THR A 38 19.77 6.04 8.17
CA THR A 38 18.59 5.79 9.00
C THR A 38 17.34 5.78 8.15
N ILE A 39 16.53 4.74 8.27
CA ILE A 39 15.27 4.60 7.53
C ILE A 39 14.09 4.35 8.47
N TYR A 40 13.00 5.12 8.30
CA TYR A 40 11.68 4.77 8.84
C TYR A 40 10.96 3.94 7.79
N SER A 41 10.61 2.71 8.13
CA SER A 41 10.08 1.74 7.19
C SER A 41 8.72 1.22 7.65
N VAL A 42 7.74 1.25 6.75
CA VAL A 42 6.44 0.58 6.95
C VAL A 42 6.57 -0.95 6.97
N SER A 43 7.72 -1.47 6.54
CA SER A 43 7.96 -2.91 6.41
C SER A 43 9.11 -3.35 7.29
N SER A 44 8.86 -4.32 8.19
CA SER A 44 9.89 -4.97 9.00
C SER A 44 10.97 -5.69 8.17
N ARG A 45 10.70 -5.93 6.88
CA ARG A 45 11.64 -6.58 5.95
C ARG A 45 12.88 -5.76 5.66
N ILE A 46 12.90 -4.46 6.01
CA ILE A 46 14.11 -3.65 5.92
C ILE A 46 15.29 -4.29 6.68
N ALA A 47 15.01 -5.01 7.77
CA ALA A 47 16.02 -5.73 8.53
C ALA A 47 16.79 -6.78 7.70
N LYS A 48 16.19 -7.28 6.62
CA LYS A 48 16.84 -8.26 5.72
C LYS A 48 17.91 -7.63 4.83
N LEU A 49 17.96 -6.31 4.72
CA LEU A 49 18.92 -5.58 3.90
C LEU A 49 20.18 -5.18 4.66
N VAL A 50 20.15 -5.20 5.99
CA VAL A 50 21.23 -4.64 6.84
C VAL A 50 22.57 -5.27 6.51
N ASP A 51 22.67 -6.60 6.55
CA ASP A 51 23.93 -7.31 6.33
C ASP A 51 24.42 -7.18 4.88
N SER A 52 23.56 -7.38 3.91
CA SER A 52 23.92 -7.34 2.49
C SER A 52 24.33 -5.94 2.01
N PHE A 53 23.68 -4.90 2.51
CA PHE A 53 24.04 -3.53 2.21
C PHE A 53 25.37 -3.15 2.84
N GLN A 54 25.60 -3.55 4.10
CA GLN A 54 26.87 -3.33 4.78
C GLN A 54 28.02 -4.10 4.14
N GLU A 55 27.81 -5.35 3.76
CA GLU A 55 28.82 -6.14 3.05
C GLU A 55 29.22 -5.50 1.73
N ARG A 56 28.25 -4.98 0.98
CA ARG A 56 28.48 -4.40 -0.33
C ARG A 56 29.11 -3.01 -0.28
N TYR A 57 28.59 -2.15 0.59
CA TYR A 57 28.93 -0.72 0.60
C TYR A 57 29.73 -0.25 1.82
N GLY A 58 29.81 -1.06 2.88
CA GLY A 58 30.42 -0.66 4.15
C GLY A 58 29.59 0.34 4.96
N ILE A 59 28.28 0.43 4.68
CA ILE A 59 27.35 1.40 5.28
C ILE A 59 26.34 0.66 6.14
N GLU A 60 26.16 1.11 7.38
CA GLU A 60 25.18 0.54 8.30
C GLU A 60 23.77 1.09 8.01
N ILE A 61 22.78 0.19 7.86
CA ILE A 61 21.37 0.58 7.88
C ILE A 61 20.85 0.55 9.32
N VAL A 62 20.36 1.71 9.79
CA VAL A 62 19.61 1.82 11.06
C VAL A 62 18.12 1.88 10.71
N GLY A 63 17.45 0.74 10.76
CA GLY A 63 16.06 0.60 10.36
C GLY A 63 15.09 0.63 11.54
N TYR A 64 14.03 1.41 11.42
CA TYR A 64 12.92 1.45 12.36
C TYR A 64 11.63 1.01 11.66
N ASP A 65 11.03 -0.07 12.17
CA ASP A 65 9.72 -0.56 11.73
C ASP A 65 8.62 0.29 12.38
N ILE A 66 8.05 1.21 11.62
CA ILE A 66 7.07 2.18 12.09
C ILE A 66 5.94 2.24 11.08
N ALA A 67 4.68 2.19 11.54
CA ALA A 67 3.50 2.37 10.69
C ALA A 67 3.55 3.71 9.94
N SER A 68 3.02 3.73 8.72
CA SER A 68 3.16 4.87 7.79
C SER A 68 2.70 6.21 8.35
N ASP A 69 1.55 6.25 9.00
CA ASP A 69 1.00 7.45 9.64
C ASP A 69 1.88 7.94 10.80
N LEU A 70 2.37 7.01 11.63
CA LEU A 70 3.26 7.32 12.75
C LEU A 70 4.64 7.80 12.30
N GLN A 71 5.15 7.34 11.14
CA GLN A 71 6.37 7.89 10.56
C GLN A 71 6.24 9.39 10.28
N LEU A 72 5.13 9.78 9.66
CA LEU A 72 4.89 11.17 9.26
C LEU A 72 4.63 12.07 10.46
N GLU A 73 3.93 11.57 11.46
CA GLU A 73 3.76 12.28 12.73
C GLU A 73 5.10 12.50 13.44
N LYS A 74 5.95 11.45 13.49
CA LYS A 74 7.30 11.52 14.06
C LYS A 74 8.17 12.51 13.30
N LEU A 75 8.22 12.41 11.97
CA LEU A 75 9.00 13.30 11.12
C LEU A 75 8.61 14.77 11.36
N ARG A 76 7.32 15.08 11.39
CA ARG A 76 6.83 16.43 11.63
C ARG A 76 7.23 16.96 13.00
N ARG A 77 7.14 16.13 14.04
CA ARG A 77 7.58 16.52 15.40
C ARG A 77 9.08 16.79 15.46
N GLU A 78 9.89 15.93 14.86
CA GLU A 78 11.34 16.09 14.78
C GLU A 78 11.72 17.35 14.01
N HIS A 79 11.14 17.57 12.84
CA HIS A 79 11.35 18.77 12.04
C HIS A 79 11.00 20.06 12.83
N ASN A 80 9.85 20.11 13.49
CA ASN A 80 9.43 21.25 14.29
C ASN A 80 10.35 21.51 15.50
N ALA A 81 10.99 20.47 16.00
CA ALA A 81 11.97 20.56 17.09
C ALA A 81 13.39 20.88 16.60
N GLY A 82 13.61 20.98 15.28
CA GLY A 82 14.93 21.16 14.68
C GLY A 82 15.84 19.93 14.83
N VAL A 83 15.24 18.75 14.96
CA VAL A 83 15.93 17.45 15.10
C VAL A 83 15.80 16.70 13.79
N HIS A 84 16.93 16.28 13.24
CA HIS A 84 17.01 15.58 11.96
C HIS A 84 17.81 14.29 12.15
N THR A 85 17.12 13.16 12.23
CA THR A 85 17.72 11.84 12.52
C THR A 85 17.49 10.82 11.43
N VAL A 86 16.46 11.00 10.62
CA VAL A 86 16.09 10.07 9.55
C VAL A 86 16.60 10.57 8.20
N ASP A 87 17.03 9.64 7.37
CA ASP A 87 17.53 9.90 6.01
C ASP A 87 16.50 9.49 4.94
N VAL A 88 15.84 8.34 5.14
CA VAL A 88 14.91 7.76 4.17
C VAL A 88 13.58 7.43 4.84
N LEU A 89 12.47 7.74 4.16
CA LEU A 89 11.16 7.20 4.49
C LEU A 89 10.75 6.17 3.44
N PHE A 90 10.23 5.05 3.93
CA PHE A 90 9.60 4.00 3.14
C PHE A 90 8.15 3.85 3.63
N ASN A 91 7.19 4.38 2.87
CA ASN A 91 5.89 4.76 3.38
C ASN A 91 4.77 4.47 2.37
N SER A 92 3.62 4.01 2.84
CA SER A 92 2.45 3.66 2.02
C SER A 92 1.25 4.58 2.23
N GLU A 93 1.37 5.66 3.01
CA GLU A 93 0.27 6.59 3.28
C GLU A 93 0.26 7.75 2.28
N SER A 94 -0.21 7.46 1.08
CA SER A 94 -0.20 8.40 -0.06
C SER A 94 -0.93 9.71 0.25
N SER A 95 -2.06 9.66 0.95
CA SER A 95 -2.86 10.85 1.22
C SER A 95 -2.09 11.89 2.03
N ILE A 96 -1.48 11.48 3.14
CA ILE A 96 -0.70 12.39 4.00
C ILE A 96 0.58 12.83 3.28
N LEU A 97 1.24 11.92 2.57
CA LEU A 97 2.44 12.26 1.78
C LEU A 97 2.18 13.37 0.76
N LEU A 98 1.10 13.23 -0.03
CA LEU A 98 0.80 14.15 -1.13
C LEU A 98 0.18 15.46 -0.67
N ASN A 99 -0.66 15.42 0.37
CA ASN A 99 -1.41 16.59 0.80
C ASN A 99 -0.71 17.39 1.94
N GLU A 100 0.19 16.76 2.68
CA GLU A 100 0.86 17.40 3.82
C GLU A 100 2.39 17.41 3.70
N ALA A 101 3.03 16.23 3.60
CA ALA A 101 4.48 16.13 3.72
C ALA A 101 5.24 16.78 2.55
N LEU A 102 4.81 16.55 1.31
CA LEU A 102 5.41 17.17 0.12
C LEU A 102 5.19 18.68 0.06
N PRO A 103 3.97 19.21 0.24
CA PRO A 103 3.76 20.66 0.24
C PRO A 103 4.49 21.38 1.36
N ALA A 104 4.66 20.74 2.52
CA ALA A 104 5.43 21.26 3.65
C ALA A 104 6.94 21.07 3.49
N LYS A 105 7.41 20.46 2.40
CA LYS A 105 8.82 20.16 2.14
C LYS A 105 9.49 19.34 3.26
N LEU A 106 8.75 18.41 3.85
CA LEU A 106 9.28 17.47 4.85
C LEU A 106 10.01 16.29 4.20
N VAL A 107 9.74 16.04 2.93
CA VAL A 107 10.32 14.96 2.14
C VAL A 107 10.66 15.43 0.72
N TRP A 108 11.64 14.76 0.11
CA TRP A 108 12.13 15.05 -1.23
C TRP A 108 12.10 13.79 -2.09
N ASN A 109 11.58 13.92 -3.31
CA ASN A 109 11.63 12.86 -4.29
C ASN A 109 13.04 12.67 -4.85
N PHE A 110 13.45 11.43 -5.06
CA PHE A 110 14.69 11.07 -5.70
C PHE A 110 14.51 9.83 -6.57
N ILE A 111 14.86 9.93 -7.85
CA ILE A 111 14.71 8.84 -8.81
C ILE A 111 16.08 8.43 -9.30
N PRO A 112 16.56 7.20 -8.98
CA PRO A 112 17.81 6.69 -9.54
C PRO A 112 17.69 6.58 -11.07
N GLU A 113 18.65 7.15 -11.81
CA GLU A 113 18.67 7.08 -13.29
C GLU A 113 18.65 5.66 -13.81
N SER A 114 19.30 4.74 -13.10
CA SER A 114 19.41 3.32 -13.47
C SER A 114 18.09 2.60 -13.61
N VAL A 115 17.03 3.09 -12.99
CA VAL A 115 15.69 2.46 -13.03
C VAL A 115 14.63 3.34 -13.69
N SER A 116 14.96 4.58 -14.02
CA SER A 116 13.99 5.57 -14.50
C SER A 116 13.23 5.14 -15.74
N ASP A 117 13.89 4.47 -16.68
CA ASP A 117 13.27 4.04 -17.95
C ASP A 117 12.31 2.86 -17.78
N GLU A 118 12.34 2.18 -16.64
CA GLU A 118 11.47 1.06 -16.31
C GLU A 118 10.20 1.48 -15.55
N LEU A 119 10.07 2.77 -15.22
CA LEU A 119 8.97 3.33 -14.42
C LEU A 119 8.05 4.18 -15.27
N THR A 120 6.77 4.11 -15.01
CA THR A 120 5.77 5.04 -15.56
C THR A 120 5.92 6.43 -14.93
N GLU A 121 5.34 7.46 -15.55
CA GLU A 121 5.40 8.82 -15.00
C GLU A 121 4.75 8.92 -13.60
N SER A 122 3.66 8.19 -13.36
CA SER A 122 3.00 8.16 -12.05
C SER A 122 3.82 7.44 -10.97
N GLU A 123 4.75 6.58 -11.36
CA GLU A 123 5.67 5.89 -10.44
C GLU A 123 6.95 6.68 -10.15
N LYS A 124 7.21 7.71 -10.95
CA LYS A 124 8.33 8.66 -10.76
C LYS A 124 7.92 9.92 -10.04
N SER A 125 6.72 10.41 -10.30
CA SER A 125 6.26 11.72 -9.81
C SER A 125 4.82 11.63 -9.27
N PRO A 126 4.52 12.29 -8.15
CA PRO A 126 5.39 13.19 -7.37
C PRO A 126 6.38 12.47 -6.44
N LEU A 127 6.28 11.15 -6.26
CA LEU A 127 7.18 10.32 -5.45
C LEU A 127 7.57 9.04 -6.19
N LEU A 128 8.80 8.57 -5.93
CA LEU A 128 9.28 7.28 -6.41
C LEU A 128 8.51 6.14 -5.76
N ILE A 129 7.85 5.33 -6.57
CA ILE A 129 7.14 4.14 -6.12
C ILE A 129 8.05 2.92 -6.26
N GLN A 130 8.19 2.14 -5.19
CA GLN A 130 8.92 0.89 -5.22
C GLN A 130 8.03 -0.27 -5.69
N ARG A 131 6.81 -0.34 -5.17
CA ARG A 131 5.85 -1.39 -5.48
C ARG A 131 4.41 -0.94 -5.29
N HIS A 132 3.51 -1.68 -5.91
CA HIS A 132 2.07 -1.61 -5.69
C HIS A 132 1.61 -2.83 -4.89
N SER A 133 0.93 -2.57 -3.79
CA SER A 133 0.25 -3.58 -2.98
C SER A 133 -1.26 -3.38 -3.07
N SER A 134 -2.03 -4.39 -2.67
CA SER A 134 -3.49 -4.30 -2.75
C SER A 134 -4.17 -4.97 -1.56
N ARG A 135 -5.32 -4.43 -1.18
CA ARG A 135 -6.34 -5.09 -0.36
C ARG A 135 -7.33 -5.74 -1.31
N ILE A 136 -7.54 -7.04 -1.15
CA ILE A 136 -8.40 -7.85 -2.01
C ILE A 136 -9.28 -8.77 -1.18
N VAL A 137 -10.24 -9.41 -1.83
CA VAL A 137 -11.09 -10.41 -1.18
C VAL A 137 -10.59 -11.81 -1.49
N TYR A 138 -10.43 -12.60 -0.44
CA TYR A 138 -10.04 -14.00 -0.48
C TYR A 138 -11.23 -14.93 -0.17
N TYR A 139 -11.20 -16.11 -0.76
CA TYR A 139 -12.10 -17.21 -0.45
C TYR A 139 -11.32 -18.53 -0.26
N ASN A 140 -11.93 -19.53 0.32
CA ASN A 140 -11.33 -20.86 0.46
C ASN A 140 -11.50 -21.66 -0.84
N THR A 141 -10.39 -21.89 -1.53
CA THR A 141 -10.41 -22.55 -2.86
C THR A 141 -10.64 -24.06 -2.78
N MET A 142 -10.27 -24.71 -1.68
CA MET A 142 -10.46 -26.15 -1.52
C MET A 142 -11.92 -26.50 -1.20
N LEU A 143 -12.57 -25.69 -0.35
CA LEU A 143 -13.95 -25.89 0.05
C LEU A 143 -14.96 -25.31 -0.95
N ASN A 144 -14.47 -24.54 -1.93
CA ASN A 144 -15.24 -24.02 -3.06
C ASN A 144 -14.57 -24.41 -4.40
N PRO A 145 -14.57 -25.70 -4.75
CA PRO A 145 -13.84 -26.19 -5.91
C PRO A 145 -14.42 -25.73 -7.26
N ASN A 146 -15.65 -25.22 -7.26
CA ASN A 146 -16.33 -24.73 -8.47
C ASN A 146 -16.12 -23.22 -8.71
N GLY A 147 -15.31 -22.55 -7.90
CA GLY A 147 -15.04 -21.13 -7.97
C GLY A 147 -15.45 -20.35 -6.74
N ALA A 148 -15.26 -19.04 -6.78
CA ALA A 148 -15.58 -18.16 -5.67
C ALA A 148 -17.07 -18.20 -5.31
N PRO A 149 -17.42 -18.20 -4.01
CA PRO A 149 -18.81 -18.27 -3.57
C PRO A 149 -19.58 -16.95 -3.69
N ILE A 150 -18.86 -15.86 -4.01
CA ILE A 150 -19.40 -14.54 -4.31
C ILE A 150 -18.78 -14.01 -5.60
N ASN A 151 -19.46 -13.11 -6.28
CA ASN A 151 -18.96 -12.44 -7.48
C ASN A 151 -19.17 -10.92 -7.46
N SER A 152 -19.76 -10.38 -6.40
CA SER A 152 -20.00 -8.96 -6.19
C SER A 152 -19.70 -8.54 -4.77
N LEU A 153 -19.24 -7.30 -4.57
CA LEU A 153 -19.17 -6.70 -3.24
C LEU A 153 -20.54 -6.65 -2.56
N TRP A 154 -21.62 -6.58 -3.35
CA TRP A 154 -22.97 -6.59 -2.83
C TRP A 154 -23.39 -7.94 -2.23
N ASP A 155 -22.75 -9.05 -2.62
CA ASP A 155 -22.99 -10.35 -2.00
C ASP A 155 -22.65 -10.35 -0.51
N MET A 156 -21.70 -9.52 -0.08
CA MET A 156 -21.34 -9.36 1.33
C MET A 156 -22.48 -8.78 2.18
N THR A 157 -23.51 -8.24 1.55
CA THR A 157 -24.71 -7.72 2.21
C THR A 157 -25.84 -8.74 2.32
N ARG A 158 -25.69 -9.94 1.73
CA ARG A 158 -26.70 -11.02 1.78
C ARG A 158 -26.66 -11.72 3.13
N GLU A 159 -27.83 -12.17 3.60
CA GLU A 159 -27.99 -12.84 4.90
C GLU A 159 -27.08 -14.06 5.07
N GLU A 160 -26.83 -14.81 4.01
CA GLU A 160 -25.94 -15.98 4.01
C GLU A 160 -24.50 -15.66 4.37
N TRP A 161 -24.07 -14.40 4.23
CA TRP A 161 -22.75 -13.90 4.59
C TRP A 161 -22.72 -13.14 5.93
N SER A 162 -23.82 -13.13 6.66
CA SER A 162 -23.88 -12.50 7.99
C SER A 162 -22.85 -13.13 8.95
N GLY A 163 -22.00 -12.29 9.54
CA GLY A 163 -20.93 -12.72 10.43
C GLY A 163 -19.79 -13.51 9.75
N ARG A 164 -19.72 -13.54 8.42
CA ARG A 164 -18.77 -14.38 7.67
C ARG A 164 -17.81 -13.60 6.77
N THR A 165 -17.79 -12.27 6.86
CA THR A 165 -16.80 -11.43 6.20
C THR A 165 -15.79 -10.92 7.21
N LEU A 166 -14.51 -11.25 7.02
CA LEU A 166 -13.42 -10.89 7.92
C LEU A 166 -12.62 -9.73 7.32
N LEU A 167 -12.27 -8.73 8.13
CA LEU A 167 -11.37 -7.65 7.74
C LEU A 167 -10.71 -7.02 8.97
N PRO A 168 -9.59 -6.30 8.82
CA PRO A 168 -9.07 -5.47 9.91
C PRO A 168 -10.01 -4.30 10.17
N SER A 169 -10.09 -3.84 11.43
CA SER A 169 -10.92 -2.69 11.79
C SER A 169 -10.47 -1.42 11.06
N PRO A 170 -11.35 -0.74 10.31
CA PRO A 170 -11.03 0.52 9.66
C PRO A 170 -10.68 1.66 10.64
N LEU A 171 -11.03 1.48 11.91
CA LEU A 171 -10.69 2.45 12.98
C LEU A 171 -9.27 2.26 13.53
N GLU A 172 -8.65 1.11 13.25
CA GLU A 172 -7.32 0.74 13.79
C GLU A 172 -6.29 0.45 12.69
N ASP A 173 -6.73 0.24 11.45
CA ASP A 173 -5.91 -0.08 10.29
C ASP A 173 -6.19 0.89 9.14
N SER A 174 -5.25 1.78 8.87
CA SER A 174 -5.38 2.83 7.84
C SER A 174 -5.63 2.27 6.44
N LEU A 175 -5.05 1.11 6.10
CA LEU A 175 -5.27 0.49 4.79
C LEU A 175 -6.69 -0.09 4.65
N SER A 176 -7.30 -0.54 5.73
CA SER A 176 -8.72 -0.94 5.73
C SER A 176 -9.64 0.28 5.69
N ALA A 177 -9.27 1.37 6.35
CA ALA A 177 -9.97 2.65 6.20
C ALA A 177 -9.92 3.13 4.74
N ASN A 178 -8.76 3.10 4.12
CA ASN A 178 -8.56 3.46 2.72
C ASN A 178 -9.37 2.57 1.76
N PHE A 179 -9.47 1.26 2.04
CA PHE A 179 -10.33 0.35 1.26
C PHE A 179 -11.80 0.81 1.29
N ILE A 180 -12.34 1.09 2.46
CA ILE A 180 -13.73 1.58 2.61
C ILE A 180 -13.90 2.96 1.97
N GLN A 181 -12.98 3.89 2.21
CA GLN A 181 -13.03 5.25 1.65
C GLN A 181 -13.00 5.22 0.11
N THR A 182 -12.21 4.33 -0.48
CA THR A 182 -12.14 4.18 -1.93
C THR A 182 -13.47 3.66 -2.49
N ILE A 183 -14.15 2.73 -1.80
CA ILE A 183 -15.51 2.33 -2.19
C ILE A 183 -16.48 3.52 -2.08
N LEU A 184 -16.41 4.30 -0.99
CA LEU A 184 -17.26 5.47 -0.79
C LEU A 184 -17.06 6.54 -1.86
N ALA A 185 -15.88 6.64 -2.43
CA ALA A 185 -15.54 7.57 -3.50
C ALA A 185 -16.07 7.17 -4.89
N ASN A 186 -16.61 5.95 -5.05
CA ASN A 186 -17.05 5.41 -6.34
C ASN A 186 -18.54 4.97 -6.34
N PRO A 187 -19.48 5.87 -5.99
CA PRO A 187 -20.89 5.49 -5.83
C PRO A 187 -21.58 5.10 -7.14
N GLU A 188 -21.14 5.60 -8.28
CA GLU A 188 -21.73 5.27 -9.57
C GLU A 188 -21.41 3.84 -9.99
N ASP A 189 -20.15 3.41 -9.79
CA ASP A 189 -19.74 2.03 -10.05
C ASP A 189 -20.44 1.06 -9.09
N MET A 190 -20.63 1.44 -7.83
CA MET A 190 -21.38 0.65 -6.86
C MET A 190 -22.88 0.55 -7.23
N ALA A 191 -23.48 1.61 -7.75
CA ALA A 191 -24.86 1.57 -8.25
C ALA A 191 -25.01 0.64 -9.46
N ALA A 192 -24.07 0.73 -10.41
CA ALA A 192 -24.04 -0.14 -11.58
C ALA A 192 -23.82 -1.62 -11.19
N ALA A 193 -22.95 -1.90 -10.22
CA ALA A 193 -22.74 -3.24 -9.69
C ALA A 193 -24.01 -3.81 -9.01
N TYR A 194 -24.75 -2.97 -8.28
CA TYR A 194 -26.03 -3.38 -7.70
C TYR A 194 -27.04 -3.80 -8.78
N GLN A 195 -27.15 -2.98 -9.84
CA GLN A 195 -28.05 -3.27 -10.95
C GLN A 195 -27.69 -4.59 -11.67
N ARG A 196 -26.39 -4.87 -11.83
CA ARG A 196 -25.93 -6.14 -12.42
C ARG A 196 -26.25 -7.34 -11.53
N GLU A 197 -26.06 -7.17 -10.22
CA GLU A 197 -26.22 -8.26 -9.25
C GLU A 197 -27.70 -8.60 -8.98
N PHE A 198 -28.55 -7.60 -8.80
CA PHE A 198 -29.94 -7.79 -8.39
C PHE A 198 -30.96 -7.59 -9.52
N GLY A 199 -30.58 -7.01 -10.64
CA GLY A 199 -31.45 -6.74 -11.80
C GLY A 199 -32.52 -5.67 -11.56
N GLU A 200 -32.42 -4.91 -10.48
CA GLU A 200 -33.37 -3.88 -10.10
C GLU A 200 -32.66 -2.60 -9.63
N PRO A 201 -33.30 -1.43 -9.71
CA PRO A 201 -32.75 -0.18 -9.19
C PRO A 201 -32.55 -0.26 -7.67
N LEU A 202 -31.44 0.33 -7.18
CA LEU A 202 -31.16 0.43 -5.75
C LEU A 202 -32.17 1.36 -5.06
N SER A 203 -32.75 0.89 -3.97
CA SER A 203 -33.50 1.69 -3.02
C SER A 203 -32.66 1.98 -1.77
N TYR A 204 -32.84 3.17 -1.18
CA TYR A 204 -32.09 3.58 -0.01
C TYR A 204 -32.82 3.28 1.28
N SER A 205 -32.12 2.78 2.29
CA SER A 205 -32.60 2.58 3.64
C SER A 205 -32.91 3.92 4.30
N GLU A 206 -33.95 3.97 5.14
CA GLU A 206 -34.33 5.17 5.88
C GLU A 206 -33.16 5.70 6.72
N ALA A 207 -32.42 4.81 7.38
CA ALA A 207 -31.23 5.15 8.16
C ALA A 207 -30.14 5.84 7.32
N VAL A 208 -29.97 5.45 6.05
CA VAL A 208 -29.01 6.09 5.12
C VAL A 208 -29.50 7.49 4.73
N ILE A 209 -30.79 7.65 4.46
CA ILE A 209 -31.41 8.94 4.13
C ILE A 209 -31.21 9.92 5.30
N GLU A 210 -31.55 9.51 6.52
CA GLU A 210 -31.37 10.31 7.72
C GLU A 210 -29.89 10.66 8.02
N ALA A 211 -28.98 9.67 7.87
CA ALA A 211 -27.57 9.87 8.12
C ALA A 211 -26.94 10.92 7.19
N VAL A 212 -27.32 10.91 5.92
CA VAL A 212 -26.79 11.84 4.90
C VAL A 212 -27.20 13.29 5.22
N GLU A 213 -28.38 13.52 5.77
CA GLU A 213 -28.82 14.87 6.18
C GLU A 213 -27.88 15.50 7.23
N ASN A 214 -27.14 14.68 7.97
CA ASN A 214 -26.21 15.11 9.02
C ASN A 214 -24.73 15.16 8.55
N ILE A 215 -24.43 14.81 7.30
CA ILE A 215 -23.07 14.78 6.75
C ILE A 215 -22.90 15.93 5.75
N ALA A 216 -22.22 17.00 6.17
CA ALA A 216 -22.09 18.24 5.41
C ALA A 216 -21.42 18.10 4.04
N THR A 217 -20.67 17.01 3.80
CA THR A 217 -19.94 16.76 2.56
C THR A 217 -20.68 15.85 1.57
N ILE A 218 -21.89 15.38 1.91
CA ILE A 218 -22.68 14.47 1.08
C ILE A 218 -24.06 15.09 0.85
N ASP A 219 -24.32 15.46 -0.39
CA ASP A 219 -25.57 16.17 -0.75
C ASP A 219 -26.81 15.25 -0.80
N LYS A 220 -26.61 13.95 -1.05
CA LYS A 220 -27.70 12.98 -1.23
C LYS A 220 -27.23 11.55 -0.93
N PRO A 221 -28.17 10.64 -0.59
CA PRO A 221 -27.87 9.21 -0.50
C PRO A 221 -27.27 8.68 -1.79
N ASN A 222 -26.31 7.75 -1.68
CA ASN A 222 -25.70 7.10 -2.82
C ASN A 222 -25.44 5.60 -2.56
N ALA A 223 -25.10 4.86 -3.62
CA ALA A 223 -24.96 3.42 -3.56
C ALA A 223 -23.82 2.96 -2.64
N SER A 224 -22.72 3.69 -2.57
CA SER A 224 -21.60 3.31 -1.70
C SER A 224 -21.94 3.42 -0.22
N ILE A 225 -22.67 4.46 0.17
CA ILE A 225 -23.14 4.62 1.56
C ILE A 225 -24.15 3.54 1.90
N GLU A 226 -25.08 3.24 0.99
CA GLU A 226 -26.06 2.16 1.18
C GLU A 226 -25.34 0.80 1.30
N TRP A 227 -24.34 0.54 0.46
CA TRP A 227 -23.52 -0.66 0.58
C TRP A 227 -22.86 -0.77 1.95
N LEU A 228 -22.18 0.32 2.41
CA LEU A 228 -21.51 0.34 3.70
C LEU A 228 -22.50 0.09 4.85
N TYR A 229 -23.67 0.72 4.81
CA TYR A 229 -24.70 0.51 5.80
C TYR A 229 -25.15 -0.96 5.84
N ARG A 230 -25.54 -1.54 4.70
CA ARG A 230 -25.94 -2.95 4.62
C ARG A 230 -24.82 -3.92 4.99
N PHE A 231 -23.58 -3.59 4.59
CA PHE A 231 -22.41 -4.38 4.95
C PHE A 231 -22.20 -4.42 6.47
N LEU A 232 -22.31 -3.28 7.14
CA LEU A 232 -22.20 -3.19 8.61
C LEU A 232 -23.38 -3.88 9.32
N GLN A 233 -24.60 -3.77 8.79
CA GLN A 233 -25.76 -4.51 9.31
C GLN A 233 -25.59 -6.03 9.18
N ASN A 234 -24.77 -6.46 8.24
CA ASN A 234 -24.45 -7.88 8.02
C ASN A 234 -23.33 -8.41 8.93
N GLU A 235 -22.99 -7.66 9.96
CA GLU A 235 -22.10 -8.07 11.06
C GLU A 235 -20.72 -8.55 10.61
N PRO A 236 -19.92 -7.74 9.85
CA PRO A 236 -18.57 -8.11 9.50
C PRO A 236 -17.72 -8.30 10.77
N VAL A 237 -16.78 -9.25 10.72
CA VAL A 237 -15.94 -9.59 11.86
C VAL A 237 -14.58 -8.90 11.74
N PHE A 238 -14.27 -8.02 12.68
CA PHE A 238 -13.00 -7.33 12.72
C PHE A 238 -11.92 -8.15 13.43
N GLN A 239 -10.76 -8.29 12.79
CA GLN A 239 -9.61 -9.02 13.33
C GLN A 239 -8.34 -8.19 13.18
N GLY A 240 -7.53 -8.12 14.24
CA GLY A 240 -6.33 -7.27 14.30
C GLY A 240 -5.12 -7.76 13.47
N SER A 241 -5.23 -8.87 12.74
CA SER A 241 -4.11 -9.43 11.99
C SER A 241 -4.52 -9.89 10.60
N THR A 242 -3.92 -9.28 9.57
CA THR A 242 -4.08 -9.66 8.16
C THR A 242 -3.68 -11.11 7.89
N THR A 243 -2.67 -11.61 8.59
CA THR A 243 -2.25 -13.01 8.51
C THR A 243 -3.27 -13.95 9.12
N LYS A 244 -3.87 -13.57 10.25
CA LYS A 244 -4.91 -14.36 10.91
C LYS A 244 -6.17 -14.44 10.04
N ILE A 245 -6.57 -13.33 9.43
CA ILE A 245 -7.68 -13.30 8.48
C ILE A 245 -7.43 -14.29 7.34
N PHE A 246 -6.26 -14.20 6.68
CA PHE A 246 -5.91 -15.11 5.59
C PHE A 246 -5.98 -16.59 6.01
N LYS A 247 -5.43 -16.93 7.18
CA LYS A 247 -5.45 -18.29 7.70
C LYS A 247 -6.87 -18.77 8.02
N ASN A 248 -7.70 -17.92 8.61
CA ASN A 248 -9.09 -18.27 8.92
C ASN A 248 -9.92 -18.50 7.65
N VAL A 249 -9.69 -17.72 6.59
CA VAL A 249 -10.31 -17.98 5.28
C VAL A 249 -9.81 -19.29 4.68
N GLY A 250 -8.51 -19.51 4.69
CA GLY A 250 -7.86 -20.64 4.01
C GLY A 250 -7.88 -21.96 4.75
N ASP A 251 -8.26 -22.01 6.02
CA ASP A 251 -8.31 -23.24 6.80
C ASP A 251 -9.21 -24.28 6.12
N ILE A 252 -8.62 -25.41 5.77
CA ILE A 252 -9.34 -26.51 5.09
C ILE A 252 -10.10 -27.44 6.04
N ALA A 253 -9.91 -27.28 7.34
CA ALA A 253 -10.55 -28.10 8.37
C ALA A 253 -11.89 -27.52 8.88
N GLN A 254 -12.45 -26.55 8.17
CA GLN A 254 -13.73 -25.90 8.50
C GLN A 254 -14.84 -26.31 7.53
N GLU A 255 -16.11 -26.16 7.95
CA GLU A 255 -17.26 -26.50 7.11
C GLU A 255 -17.81 -25.28 6.34
N ASN A 256 -17.83 -24.12 6.99
CA ASN A 256 -18.41 -22.89 6.45
C ASN A 256 -17.34 -21.78 6.38
N PRO A 257 -16.45 -21.81 5.39
CA PRO A 257 -15.37 -20.85 5.32
C PRO A 257 -15.90 -19.41 5.14
N PRO A 258 -15.33 -18.44 5.88
CA PRO A 258 -15.60 -17.04 5.64
C PRO A 258 -14.90 -16.58 4.36
N ILE A 259 -15.28 -15.39 3.88
CA ILE A 259 -14.47 -14.58 2.98
C ILE A 259 -13.67 -13.57 3.80
N GLY A 260 -12.59 -13.06 3.25
CA GLY A 260 -11.74 -12.12 3.99
C GLY A 260 -11.12 -11.03 3.13
N ILE A 261 -11.19 -9.81 3.61
CA ILE A 261 -10.53 -8.66 2.99
C ILE A 261 -9.17 -8.49 3.66
N THR A 262 -8.09 -8.74 2.90
CA THR A 262 -6.73 -8.64 3.41
C THR A 262 -5.72 -8.36 2.31
N THR A 263 -4.45 -8.29 2.64
CA THR A 263 -3.37 -7.95 1.71
C THR A 263 -3.15 -9.07 0.68
N PHE A 264 -3.04 -8.70 -0.60
CA PHE A 264 -2.83 -9.66 -1.69
C PHE A 264 -1.57 -10.52 -1.48
N SER A 265 -0.49 -9.96 -0.99
CA SER A 265 0.76 -10.71 -0.74
C SER A 265 0.64 -11.79 0.35
N LYS A 266 -0.49 -11.90 1.04
CA LYS A 266 -0.77 -13.04 1.94
C LYS A 266 -0.92 -14.35 1.19
N LEU A 267 -1.11 -14.34 -0.12
CA LEU A 267 -1.15 -15.53 -0.98
C LEU A 267 0.03 -16.49 -0.71
N ARG A 268 1.21 -15.94 -0.37
CA ARG A 268 2.40 -16.70 0.05
C ARG A 268 2.20 -17.58 1.30
N LYS A 269 1.14 -17.35 2.07
CA LYS A 269 0.84 -18.10 3.29
C LYS A 269 0.04 -19.38 3.04
N ASN A 270 -0.35 -19.65 1.79
CA ASN A 270 -0.91 -20.93 1.42
C ASN A 270 0.04 -22.06 1.80
N LYS A 271 -0.51 -23.14 2.31
CA LYS A 271 0.25 -24.30 2.75
C LYS A 271 -0.54 -25.56 2.43
N LYS A 272 0.01 -26.40 1.56
CA LYS A 272 -0.60 -27.67 1.15
C LYS A 272 -1.08 -28.46 2.37
N GLY A 273 -2.35 -28.88 2.34
CA GLY A 273 -2.97 -29.66 3.39
C GLY A 273 -3.33 -28.87 4.67
N VAL A 274 -3.18 -27.54 4.67
CA VAL A 274 -3.49 -26.70 5.85
C VAL A 274 -4.28 -25.46 5.46
N TYR A 275 -3.77 -24.65 4.52
CA TYR A 275 -4.40 -23.41 4.08
C TYR A 275 -4.51 -23.36 2.56
N ALA A 276 -5.71 -23.08 2.07
CA ALA A 276 -6.00 -22.94 0.65
C ALA A 276 -6.92 -21.73 0.44
N ALA A 277 -6.36 -20.55 0.34
CA ALA A 277 -7.09 -19.33 0.00
C ALA A 277 -6.65 -18.79 -1.35
N GLY A 278 -7.59 -18.26 -2.12
CA GLY A 278 -7.36 -17.65 -3.43
C GLY A 278 -8.07 -16.32 -3.59
N PRO A 279 -7.56 -15.45 -4.48
CA PRO A 279 -8.21 -14.18 -4.81
C PRO A 279 -9.49 -14.39 -5.60
N ILE A 280 -10.43 -13.48 -5.47
CA ILE A 280 -11.64 -13.42 -6.29
C ILE A 280 -11.38 -12.44 -7.44
N TYR A 281 -10.78 -12.92 -8.54
CA TYR A 281 -10.36 -12.06 -9.66
C TYR A 281 -11.52 -11.35 -10.37
N ASP A 282 -12.67 -12.00 -10.46
CA ASP A 282 -13.86 -11.50 -11.17
C ASP A 282 -14.85 -10.77 -10.25
N LEU A 283 -14.39 -10.31 -9.10
CA LEU A 283 -15.24 -9.57 -8.15
C LEU A 283 -15.70 -8.24 -8.76
N ASP A 284 -17.02 -8.00 -8.73
CA ASP A 284 -17.64 -6.79 -9.26
C ASP A 284 -17.91 -5.77 -8.12
N PRO A 285 -17.63 -4.48 -8.29
CA PRO A 285 -17.08 -3.80 -9.47
C PRO A 285 -15.55 -3.81 -9.55
N ILE A 286 -14.85 -4.26 -8.51
CA ILE A 286 -13.38 -4.22 -8.41
C ILE A 286 -12.80 -5.51 -7.88
N PHE A 287 -11.62 -5.86 -8.35
CA PHE A 287 -10.78 -6.89 -7.76
C PHE A 287 -10.29 -6.50 -6.35
N GLY A 288 -9.94 -5.24 -6.18
CA GLY A 288 -9.46 -4.70 -4.91
C GLY A 288 -9.07 -3.23 -4.99
N VAL A 289 -8.49 -2.75 -3.90
CA VAL A 289 -7.96 -1.39 -3.79
C VAL A 289 -6.45 -1.45 -3.71
N THR A 290 -5.77 -0.73 -4.62
CA THR A 290 -4.31 -0.68 -4.66
C THR A 290 -3.77 0.54 -3.95
N TYR A 291 -2.60 0.38 -3.34
CA TYR A 291 -1.84 1.45 -2.72
C TYR A 291 -0.35 1.28 -3.02
N PRO A 292 0.35 2.37 -3.34
CA PRO A 292 1.78 2.34 -3.58
C PRO A 292 2.57 2.37 -2.27
N THR A 293 3.80 1.86 -2.30
CA THR A 293 4.82 2.14 -1.29
C THR A 293 5.92 2.96 -1.92
N ALA A 294 6.13 4.16 -1.39
CA ALA A 294 7.06 5.13 -1.90
C ALA A 294 8.35 5.20 -1.09
N LEU A 295 9.43 5.58 -1.77
CA LEU A 295 10.74 5.89 -1.20
C LEU A 295 11.03 7.38 -1.38
N MET A 296 11.51 8.04 -0.33
CA MET A 296 11.83 9.47 -0.36
C MET A 296 12.94 9.82 0.63
N ILE A 297 13.63 10.93 0.38
CA ILE A 297 14.63 11.48 1.28
C ILE A 297 13.95 12.42 2.26
N ALA A 298 14.24 12.30 3.54
CA ALA A 298 13.76 13.23 4.56
C ALA A 298 14.40 14.61 4.39
N ASP A 299 13.65 15.67 4.70
CA ASP A 299 14.24 17.02 4.74
C ASP A 299 15.35 17.09 5.80
N MET A 300 16.44 17.80 5.47
CA MET A 300 17.62 17.91 6.32
C MET A 300 18.25 16.57 6.72
N ALA A 301 18.07 15.52 5.91
CA ALA A 301 18.70 14.20 6.14
C ALA A 301 20.19 14.35 6.46
N PRO A 302 20.68 13.75 7.57
CA PRO A 302 22.10 13.82 7.93
C PRO A 302 23.03 13.17 6.91
N ASN A 303 22.54 12.10 6.23
CA ASN A 303 23.32 11.28 5.32
C ASN A 303 22.65 11.17 3.93
N PRO A 304 22.57 12.29 3.18
CA PRO A 304 21.77 12.34 1.94
C PRO A 304 22.34 11.46 0.81
N ASN A 305 23.65 11.22 0.76
CA ASN A 305 24.24 10.35 -0.25
C ASN A 305 23.99 8.86 0.08
N ALA A 306 24.10 8.48 1.34
CA ALA A 306 23.71 7.14 1.80
C ALA A 306 22.22 6.89 1.60
N ALA A 307 21.36 7.93 1.77
CA ALA A 307 19.95 7.87 1.44
C ALA A 307 19.71 7.56 -0.04
N LYS A 308 20.35 8.28 -0.95
CA LYS A 308 20.28 8.02 -2.40
C LYS A 308 20.73 6.61 -2.75
N LEU A 309 21.83 6.16 -2.17
CA LEU A 309 22.38 4.84 -2.42
C LEU A 309 21.42 3.73 -1.91
N LEU A 310 20.83 3.89 -0.72
CA LEU A 310 19.85 2.96 -0.19
C LEU A 310 18.59 2.92 -1.05
N ILE A 311 18.06 4.06 -1.48
CA ILE A 311 16.89 4.13 -2.38
C ILE A 311 17.19 3.37 -3.68
N ARG A 312 18.35 3.62 -4.32
CA ARG A 312 18.76 2.88 -5.51
C ARG A 312 18.82 1.37 -5.23
N TYR A 313 19.47 0.96 -4.16
CA TYR A 313 19.61 -0.43 -3.77
C TYR A 313 18.24 -1.11 -3.57
N MET A 314 17.30 -0.44 -2.89
CA MET A 314 15.95 -0.95 -2.65
C MET A 314 15.10 -1.04 -3.93
N MET A 315 15.42 -0.25 -4.96
CA MET A 315 14.80 -0.37 -6.28
C MET A 315 15.42 -1.47 -7.13
N GLU A 316 16.67 -1.81 -6.90
CA GLU A 316 17.44 -2.83 -7.65
C GLU A 316 17.46 -4.16 -6.88
N GLU A 317 18.64 -4.68 -6.57
CA GLU A 317 18.82 -5.99 -5.94
C GLU A 317 18.27 -6.09 -4.51
N GLY A 318 18.20 -4.98 -3.80
CA GLY A 318 17.58 -4.88 -2.48
C GLY A 318 16.05 -5.01 -2.49
N PHE A 319 15.43 -5.12 -3.66
CA PHE A 319 13.99 -5.38 -3.78
C PHE A 319 13.61 -6.82 -3.35
N SER A 320 14.54 -7.76 -3.36
CA SER A 320 14.28 -9.19 -3.16
C SER A 320 13.40 -9.54 -1.93
N PRO A 321 13.48 -8.88 -0.77
CA PRO A 321 12.59 -9.17 0.35
C PRO A 321 11.10 -8.88 0.07
N TRP A 322 10.79 -8.06 -0.92
CA TRP A 322 9.44 -7.70 -1.33
C TRP A 322 8.98 -8.41 -2.61
N ASN A 323 9.83 -9.28 -3.18
CA ASN A 323 9.46 -10.13 -4.31
C ASN A 323 8.52 -11.25 -3.84
N GLU A 324 7.26 -10.92 -3.71
CA GLU A 324 6.20 -11.78 -3.18
C GLU A 324 4.98 -11.74 -4.10
N PRO A 325 4.21 -12.84 -4.21
CA PRO A 325 3.01 -12.85 -5.06
C PRO A 325 2.01 -11.81 -4.57
N GLY A 326 1.60 -10.91 -5.47
CA GLY A 326 0.64 -9.84 -5.16
C GLY A 326 1.24 -8.52 -4.66
N ASP A 327 2.55 -8.47 -4.47
CA ASP A 327 3.33 -7.23 -4.34
C ASP A 327 4.03 -6.98 -5.68
N TYR A 328 3.49 -6.09 -6.50
CA TYR A 328 4.00 -5.83 -7.85
C TYR A 328 5.09 -4.75 -7.82
N SER A 329 6.29 -5.09 -8.31
CA SER A 329 7.34 -4.09 -8.51
C SER A 329 6.87 -2.99 -9.44
N ALA A 330 7.25 -1.74 -9.16
CA ALA A 330 7.06 -0.65 -10.10
C ALA A 330 7.94 -0.77 -11.36
N ARG A 331 9.05 -1.51 -11.26
CA ARG A 331 9.92 -1.75 -12.42
C ARG A 331 9.31 -2.78 -13.36
N GLU A 332 9.09 -2.39 -14.62
CA GLU A 332 8.44 -3.21 -15.65
C GLU A 332 9.10 -4.59 -15.83
N SER A 333 10.44 -4.65 -15.90
CA SER A 333 11.15 -5.91 -16.09
C SER A 333 10.99 -6.86 -14.90
N VAL A 334 10.97 -6.33 -13.68
CA VAL A 334 10.80 -7.12 -12.45
C VAL A 334 9.35 -7.60 -12.32
N GLU A 335 8.38 -6.76 -12.62
CA GLU A 335 6.96 -7.16 -12.66
C GLU A 335 6.73 -8.30 -13.66
N ALA A 336 7.29 -8.20 -14.87
CA ALA A 336 7.17 -9.23 -15.87
C ALA A 336 7.74 -10.60 -15.42
N GLU A 337 8.80 -10.59 -14.62
CA GLU A 337 9.34 -11.80 -13.98
C GLU A 337 8.40 -12.33 -12.88
N GLN A 338 7.86 -11.45 -12.04
CA GLN A 338 6.90 -11.82 -10.98
C GLN A 338 5.65 -12.49 -11.55
N VAL A 339 5.10 -11.95 -12.63
CA VAL A 339 3.92 -12.52 -13.33
C VAL A 339 4.17 -13.97 -13.73
N LYS A 340 5.36 -14.27 -14.24
CA LYS A 340 5.75 -15.64 -14.64
C LYS A 340 6.04 -16.53 -13.43
N GLU A 341 6.81 -16.03 -12.48
CA GLU A 341 7.24 -16.78 -11.29
C GLU A 341 6.06 -17.22 -10.44
N PHE A 342 5.11 -16.31 -10.22
CA PHE A 342 3.98 -16.53 -9.30
C PHE A 342 2.68 -16.95 -10.00
N ASP A 343 2.71 -17.07 -11.35
CA ASP A 343 1.51 -17.39 -12.14
C ASP A 343 0.32 -16.49 -11.83
N LEU A 344 0.56 -15.17 -11.91
CA LEU A 344 -0.42 -14.13 -11.63
C LEU A 344 -0.75 -13.33 -12.89
N PRO A 345 -1.94 -12.69 -12.96
CA PRO A 345 -2.21 -11.63 -13.93
C PRO A 345 -1.19 -10.49 -13.80
N SER A 346 -0.93 -9.75 -14.88
CA SER A 346 -0.18 -8.50 -14.80
C SER A 346 -0.95 -7.47 -13.96
N PHE A 347 -0.23 -6.53 -13.37
CA PHE A 347 -0.87 -5.48 -12.55
C PHE A 347 -1.91 -4.69 -13.34
N GLU A 348 -1.64 -4.37 -14.60
CA GLU A 348 -2.54 -3.61 -15.48
C GLU A 348 -3.84 -4.37 -15.83
N ASP A 349 -3.83 -5.71 -15.79
CA ASP A 349 -5.01 -6.55 -16.07
C ASP A 349 -5.96 -6.67 -14.86
N LEU A 350 -5.54 -6.22 -13.69
CA LEU A 350 -6.35 -6.25 -12.47
C LEU A 350 -7.28 -5.04 -12.40
N LYS A 351 -8.56 -5.27 -12.14
CA LYS A 351 -9.53 -4.19 -11.88
C LYS A 351 -9.32 -3.62 -10.47
N LEU A 352 -8.33 -2.74 -10.33
CA LEU A 352 -7.98 -2.10 -9.07
C LEU A 352 -8.40 -0.63 -9.05
N TRP A 353 -8.97 -0.19 -7.94
CA TRP A 353 -9.13 1.23 -7.67
C TRP A 353 -7.94 1.73 -6.86
N PRO A 354 -7.31 2.84 -7.26
CA PRO A 354 -6.24 3.45 -6.48
C PRO A 354 -6.80 4.18 -5.25
N VAL A 355 -6.03 4.17 -4.18
CA VAL A 355 -6.28 4.98 -2.98
C VAL A 355 -6.10 6.46 -3.29
#